data_c21a7892d868a4e1ca5481962e070168
#
_entry.id   c21a7892d868a4e1ca5481962e070168
#
_cell.length_a   1.000
_cell.length_b   1.000
_cell.length_c   1.000
_cell.angle_alpha   90.00
_cell.angle_beta   90.00
_cell.angle_gamma   90.00
#
_symmetry.space_group_name_H-M   'P 1'
#
loop_
_entity.id
_entity.type
_entity.pdbx_description
1 polymer ?
#
loop_
_entity_poly.entity_id
_entity_poly.type
_entity_poly.pdbx_seq_one_letter_code
_entity_poly.pdbx_strand_id
1 'polypeptide(L)'
;MGKLLINSGECIHKLYLYDGRLTCCSDDPRPRELGHPLAGGGTSSPQSSSNDLPTAICNKEIPQTIVVERDAKVDVVILIMPGVNCDIKLDVTLAGEGAEANIYGAYVCGGEEKVKIAVDMHHDLPHCNSRQLFKGIAGGKSRVDFYGKIIVAQDAQRTEAYQENHNILLSDDAKVDTKPQLEIYADDVKCSHGATIGRLNEEEQFYMRSRGITLEDAKVLQMISFISPVLESIVDVSQRETIAAEFESNIRNIINR
;
A
#
# COMPACT_ATOMS: atom_id res chain seq x y z
N MET A 1 3.68 5.13 -20.43
CA MET A 1 3.27 5.94 -19.28
C MET A 1 1.76 5.78 -19.12
N GLY A 2 1.30 5.13 -18.05
CA GLY A 2 -0.12 4.94 -17.79
C GLY A 2 -0.73 6.16 -17.10
N LYS A 3 -1.90 6.59 -17.56
CA LYS A 3 -2.73 7.59 -16.89
C LYS A 3 -4.04 6.92 -16.47
N LEU A 4 -4.47 7.11 -15.23
CA LEU A 4 -5.75 6.70 -14.72
C LEU A 4 -6.61 7.94 -14.47
N LEU A 5 -7.78 7.99 -15.09
CA LEU A 5 -8.76 9.04 -14.88
C LEU A 5 -9.91 8.45 -14.06
N ILE A 6 -10.27 9.09 -12.96
CA ILE A 6 -11.41 8.76 -12.11
C ILE A 6 -12.46 9.83 -12.36
N ASN A 7 -13.56 9.45 -12.99
CA ASN A 7 -14.59 10.40 -13.40
C ASN A 7 -15.45 10.84 -12.21
N SER A 8 -16.15 11.92 -12.38
CA SER A 8 -16.99 12.54 -11.36
C SER A 8 -17.96 11.55 -10.70
N GLY A 9 -17.91 11.47 -9.37
CA GLY A 9 -18.75 10.58 -8.57
C GLY A 9 -18.32 9.09 -8.56
N GLU A 10 -17.25 8.71 -9.25
CA GLU A 10 -16.74 7.33 -9.22
C GLU A 10 -15.96 7.05 -7.93
N CYS A 11 -16.02 5.79 -7.48
CA CYS A 11 -15.18 5.26 -6.40
C CYS A 11 -14.41 4.05 -6.91
N ILE A 12 -13.09 4.13 -6.90
CA ILE A 12 -12.21 3.08 -7.43
C ILE A 12 -11.21 2.63 -6.37
N HIS A 13 -11.05 1.31 -6.21
CA HIS A 13 -10.03 0.71 -5.37
C HIS A 13 -9.03 -0.04 -6.26
N LYS A 14 -7.74 0.18 -6.07
CA LYS A 14 -6.65 -0.47 -6.81
C LYS A 14 -5.63 -1.06 -5.84
N LEU A 15 -5.26 -2.31 -6.08
CA LEU A 15 -4.24 -3.03 -5.33
C LEU A 15 -3.09 -3.41 -6.27
N TYR A 16 -1.87 -3.03 -5.89
CA TYR A 16 -0.63 -3.34 -6.60
C TYR A 16 0.29 -4.14 -5.69
N LEU A 17 0.66 -5.34 -6.11
CA LEU A 17 1.58 -6.21 -5.37
C LEU A 17 2.86 -6.42 -6.19
N TYR A 18 4.01 -6.13 -5.57
CA TYR A 18 5.35 -6.36 -6.10
C TYR A 18 5.98 -7.53 -5.34
N ASP A 19 5.91 -8.74 -5.90
CA ASP A 19 6.38 -9.99 -5.29
C ASP A 19 7.44 -10.71 -6.12
N GLY A 20 7.90 -10.09 -7.23
CA GLY A 20 8.86 -10.68 -8.16
C GLY A 20 8.27 -11.76 -9.09
N ARG A 21 6.99 -12.07 -8.99
CA ARG A 21 6.29 -12.98 -9.89
C ARG A 21 5.58 -12.19 -10.99
N LEU A 22 5.70 -12.65 -12.23
CA LEU A 22 4.98 -12.08 -13.39
C LEU A 22 3.57 -12.69 -13.43
N THR A 23 2.56 -11.94 -13.03
CA THR A 23 1.16 -12.35 -13.14
C THR A 23 0.35 -11.33 -13.91
N CYS A 24 -0.54 -11.80 -14.81
CA CYS A 24 -1.44 -10.96 -15.57
C CYS A 24 -2.80 -10.83 -14.90
N CYS A 25 -3.31 -9.63 -14.77
CA CYS A 25 -4.67 -9.35 -14.34
C CYS A 25 -5.57 -8.98 -15.51
N SER A 26 -6.77 -9.47 -15.49
CA SER A 26 -7.85 -9.01 -16.37
C SER A 26 -8.58 -7.86 -15.71
N ASP A 27 -8.61 -6.69 -16.36
CA ASP A 27 -9.51 -5.61 -16.02
C ASP A 27 -10.94 -6.01 -16.40
N ASP A 28 -11.83 -6.26 -15.45
CA ASP A 28 -13.28 -6.28 -15.71
C ASP A 28 -13.98 -5.28 -14.76
N PRO A 29 -14.35 -4.11 -15.25
CA PRO A 29 -15.04 -3.08 -14.46
C PRO A 29 -16.57 -3.25 -14.43
N ARG A 30 -17.13 -4.46 -14.69
CA ARG A 30 -18.58 -4.63 -14.72
C ARG A 30 -19.12 -5.09 -13.37
N PRO A 31 -20.19 -4.45 -12.83
CA PRO A 31 -20.94 -4.99 -11.71
C PRO A 31 -21.59 -6.32 -12.13
N ARG A 32 -21.42 -7.36 -11.32
CA ARG A 32 -22.09 -8.66 -11.55
C ARG A 32 -23.57 -8.49 -11.30
N GLU A 33 -24.37 -8.52 -12.36
CA GLU A 33 -25.80 -8.76 -12.26
C GLU A 33 -26.07 -10.18 -11.76
N LEU A 34 -26.90 -10.30 -10.73
CA LEU A 34 -27.42 -11.56 -10.20
C LEU A 34 -28.39 -12.16 -11.22
N GLY A 35 -27.95 -13.12 -12.01
CA GLY A 35 -28.79 -13.92 -12.90
C GLY A 35 -28.99 -15.31 -12.36
N HIS A 36 -30.27 -15.73 -12.25
CA HIS A 36 -30.76 -17.02 -11.79
C HIS A 36 -30.26 -18.23 -12.61
N PRO A 37 -30.28 -19.45 -12.03
CA PRO A 37 -29.73 -20.65 -12.64
C PRO A 37 -30.72 -21.36 -13.57
N LEU A 38 -30.22 -21.91 -14.68
CA LEU A 38 -30.90 -22.99 -15.39
C LEU A 38 -29.96 -24.17 -15.60
N ALA A 39 -30.54 -25.34 -15.38
CA ALA A 39 -29.96 -26.66 -15.32
C ALA A 39 -29.51 -27.20 -16.69
N GLY A 40 -28.56 -28.15 -16.68
CA GLY A 40 -28.31 -29.04 -17.82
C GLY A 40 -26.97 -29.75 -17.81
N GLY A 41 -26.99 -31.00 -17.48
CA GLY A 41 -26.03 -32.03 -17.29
C GLY A 41 -24.93 -32.30 -18.30
N GLY A 42 -23.94 -33.07 -17.88
CA GLY A 42 -22.95 -33.73 -18.76
C GLY A 42 -21.64 -34.04 -18.07
N THR A 43 -21.45 -35.29 -17.73
CA THR A 43 -20.31 -36.01 -17.17
C THR A 43 -18.98 -35.79 -17.88
N SER A 44 -17.88 -35.63 -17.12
CA SER A 44 -16.64 -36.45 -17.13
C SER A 44 -15.50 -35.73 -16.44
N SER A 45 -14.96 -36.34 -15.37
CA SER A 45 -13.70 -35.96 -14.76
C SER A 45 -12.50 -36.34 -15.65
N PRO A 46 -11.38 -35.60 -15.55
CA PRO A 46 -10.31 -36.21 -14.77
C PRO A 46 -9.66 -35.26 -13.75
N GLN A 47 -9.22 -35.88 -12.67
CA GLN A 47 -8.41 -35.31 -11.61
C GLN A 47 -7.10 -34.72 -12.15
N SER A 48 -6.80 -33.48 -11.82
CA SER A 48 -5.44 -33.01 -11.69
C SER A 48 -5.38 -32.03 -10.52
N SER A 49 -4.65 -32.43 -9.51
CA SER A 49 -4.27 -31.66 -8.34
C SER A 49 -3.41 -30.48 -8.76
N SER A 50 -3.93 -29.29 -8.70
CA SER A 50 -3.15 -28.08 -8.56
C SER A 50 -3.95 -27.10 -7.69
N ASN A 51 -3.39 -26.81 -6.52
CA ASN A 51 -3.86 -25.73 -5.65
C ASN A 51 -3.60 -24.40 -6.34
N ASP A 52 -4.40 -24.07 -7.35
CA ASP A 52 -4.39 -22.76 -7.95
C ASP A 52 -5.40 -21.88 -7.20
N LEU A 53 -4.88 -21.13 -6.22
CA LEU A 53 -5.59 -19.97 -5.70
C LEU A 53 -5.87 -19.00 -6.87
N PRO A 54 -7.05 -18.38 -6.93
CA PRO A 54 -7.32 -17.33 -7.91
C PRO A 54 -6.50 -16.10 -7.57
N THR A 55 -5.30 -16.03 -8.09
CA THR A 55 -4.37 -14.92 -7.87
C THR A 55 -4.64 -13.84 -8.90
N ALA A 56 -5.64 -13.01 -8.66
CA ALA A 56 -5.83 -11.76 -9.40
C ALA A 56 -4.99 -10.66 -8.74
N ILE A 57 -3.68 -10.82 -8.74
CA ILE A 57 -2.74 -9.82 -8.22
C ILE A 57 -1.98 -9.25 -9.40
N CYS A 58 -2.14 -7.96 -9.64
CA CYS A 58 -1.65 -7.29 -10.82
C CYS A 58 -0.22 -6.82 -10.64
N ASN A 59 0.73 -7.42 -11.36
CA ASN A 59 2.02 -6.80 -11.66
C ASN A 59 1.91 -5.82 -12.86
N LYS A 60 0.77 -5.13 -13.00
CA LYS A 60 0.71 -3.96 -13.87
C LYS A 60 1.50 -2.85 -13.22
N GLU A 61 2.32 -2.18 -14.02
CA GLU A 61 2.96 -0.94 -13.58
C GLU A 61 1.87 0.01 -13.06
N ILE A 62 2.08 0.56 -11.87
CA ILE A 62 1.22 1.61 -11.32
C ILE A 62 1.13 2.72 -12.37
N PRO A 63 -0.06 3.24 -12.66
CA PRO A 63 -0.18 4.40 -13.54
C PRO A 63 0.63 5.55 -12.93
N GLN A 64 1.52 6.14 -13.71
CA GLN A 64 2.35 7.25 -13.22
C GLN A 64 1.54 8.48 -12.85
N THR A 65 0.36 8.64 -13.44
CA THR A 65 -0.53 9.76 -13.19
C THR A 65 -1.94 9.28 -12.88
N ILE A 66 -2.52 9.75 -11.79
CA ILE A 66 -3.92 9.56 -11.40
C ILE A 66 -4.58 10.94 -11.36
N VAL A 67 -5.70 11.08 -12.03
CA VAL A 67 -6.51 12.31 -11.98
C VAL A 67 -7.88 11.98 -11.41
N VAL A 68 -8.27 12.69 -10.34
CA VAL A 68 -9.52 12.46 -9.62
C VAL A 68 -10.42 13.68 -9.85
N GLU A 69 -11.55 13.45 -10.48
CA GLU A 69 -12.53 14.48 -10.80
C GLU A 69 -13.48 14.77 -9.61
N ARG A 70 -14.47 15.60 -9.86
CA ARG A 70 -15.40 16.10 -8.83
C ARG A 70 -16.11 14.97 -8.09
N ASP A 71 -16.13 15.05 -6.75
CA ASP A 71 -16.81 14.11 -5.85
C ASP A 71 -16.41 12.64 -6.09
N ALA A 72 -15.28 12.42 -6.75
CA ALA A 72 -14.74 11.09 -7.02
C ALA A 72 -13.73 10.66 -5.94
N LYS A 73 -13.60 9.34 -5.76
CA LYS A 73 -12.70 8.76 -4.77
C LYS A 73 -11.80 7.70 -5.38
N VAL A 74 -10.52 7.73 -5.01
CA VAL A 74 -9.59 6.65 -5.32
C VAL A 74 -8.85 6.16 -4.07
N ASP A 75 -8.85 4.86 -3.87
CA ASP A 75 -8.00 4.20 -2.87
C ASP A 75 -6.98 3.31 -3.60
N VAL A 76 -5.70 3.54 -3.34
CA VAL A 76 -4.58 2.79 -3.94
C VAL A 76 -3.79 2.12 -2.84
N VAL A 77 -3.60 0.82 -2.94
CA VAL A 77 -2.77 0.04 -2.02
C VAL A 77 -1.55 -0.50 -2.78
N ILE A 78 -0.36 -0.23 -2.27
CA ILE A 78 0.93 -0.62 -2.86
C ILE A 78 1.65 -1.51 -1.87
N LEU A 79 1.93 -2.74 -2.27
CA LEU A 79 2.59 -3.73 -1.43
C LEU A 79 3.88 -4.21 -2.10
N ILE A 80 5.00 -4.15 -1.38
CA ILE A 80 6.31 -4.56 -1.88
C ILE A 80 6.85 -5.66 -0.98
N MET A 81 7.00 -6.85 -1.57
CA MET A 81 7.52 -8.03 -0.89
C MET A 81 9.05 -8.08 -0.90
N PRO A 82 9.66 -8.86 0.00
CA PRO A 82 11.12 -9.04 0.02
C PRO A 82 11.67 -9.58 -1.29
N GLY A 83 12.91 -9.16 -1.62
CA GLY A 83 13.62 -9.58 -2.83
C GLY A 83 13.30 -8.75 -4.07
N VAL A 84 12.46 -7.72 -3.96
CA VAL A 84 12.05 -6.87 -5.08
C VAL A 84 12.76 -5.52 -5.05
N ASN A 85 13.40 -5.16 -6.16
CA ASN A 85 13.85 -3.79 -6.40
C ASN A 85 12.78 -3.05 -7.19
N CYS A 86 12.40 -1.86 -6.77
CA CYS A 86 11.43 -1.04 -7.49
C CYS A 86 11.72 0.45 -7.41
N ASP A 87 11.25 1.18 -8.43
CA ASP A 87 11.25 2.64 -8.48
C ASP A 87 9.84 3.08 -8.89
N ILE A 88 9.06 3.49 -7.90
CA ILE A 88 7.66 3.87 -8.05
C ILE A 88 7.57 5.39 -8.06
N LYS A 89 6.94 5.94 -9.09
CA LYS A 89 6.62 7.36 -9.18
C LYS A 89 5.14 7.52 -9.46
N LEU A 90 4.46 8.22 -8.56
CA LEU A 90 3.03 8.43 -8.61
C LEU A 90 2.73 9.92 -8.48
N ASP A 91 2.09 10.48 -9.49
CA ASP A 91 1.56 11.84 -9.52
C ASP A 91 0.04 11.77 -9.43
N VAL A 92 -0.54 12.33 -8.38
CA VAL A 92 -1.98 12.30 -8.12
C VAL A 92 -2.51 13.71 -8.09
N THR A 93 -3.47 14.01 -8.96
CA THR A 93 -4.11 15.33 -9.05
C THR A 93 -5.57 15.23 -8.66
N LEU A 94 -5.97 15.95 -7.61
CA LEU A 94 -7.35 16.17 -7.23
C LEU A 94 -7.86 17.38 -8.02
N ALA A 95 -8.36 17.09 -9.23
CA ALA A 95 -8.76 18.09 -10.25
C ALA A 95 -10.23 18.51 -10.15
N GLY A 96 -11.01 17.87 -9.26
CA GLY A 96 -12.42 18.19 -9.02
C GLY A 96 -12.67 18.59 -7.57
N GLU A 97 -13.62 19.48 -7.34
CA GLU A 97 -14.08 19.85 -6.00
C GLU A 97 -14.65 18.62 -5.27
N GLY A 98 -14.31 18.43 -3.99
CA GLY A 98 -14.76 17.27 -3.21
C GLY A 98 -14.04 15.95 -3.54
N ALA A 99 -12.98 15.97 -4.35
CA ALA A 99 -12.22 14.78 -4.71
C ALA A 99 -11.46 14.20 -3.51
N GLU A 100 -11.36 12.86 -3.45
CA GLU A 100 -10.66 12.14 -2.38
C GLU A 100 -9.64 11.14 -2.96
N ALA A 101 -8.41 11.15 -2.43
CA ALA A 101 -7.38 10.19 -2.80
C ALA A 101 -6.65 9.64 -1.58
N ASN A 102 -6.70 8.32 -1.39
CA ASN A 102 -5.99 7.63 -0.32
C ASN A 102 -4.94 6.69 -0.91
N ILE A 103 -3.69 6.86 -0.49
CA ILE A 103 -2.56 6.05 -0.93
C ILE A 103 -1.98 5.32 0.28
N TYR A 104 -2.05 4.01 0.26
CA TYR A 104 -1.53 3.14 1.29
C TYR A 104 -0.36 2.33 0.76
N GLY A 105 0.74 2.27 1.49
CA GLY A 105 1.91 1.50 1.08
C GLY A 105 2.49 0.67 2.21
N ALA A 106 2.83 -0.60 1.94
CA ALA A 106 3.63 -1.42 2.83
C ALA A 106 4.79 -2.06 2.07
N TYR A 107 5.97 -2.04 2.66
CA TYR A 107 7.14 -2.71 2.12
C TYR A 107 7.93 -3.44 3.20
N VAL A 108 8.46 -4.60 2.82
CA VAL A 108 9.33 -5.42 3.66
C VAL A 108 10.59 -5.78 2.86
N CYS A 109 11.74 -5.38 3.36
CA CYS A 109 13.05 -5.65 2.75
C CYS A 109 13.91 -6.41 3.75
N GLY A 110 14.56 -7.48 3.33
CA GLY A 110 15.38 -8.32 4.22
C GLY A 110 16.78 -8.63 3.71
N GLY A 111 17.15 -8.14 2.54
CA GLY A 111 18.43 -8.40 1.87
C GLY A 111 19.16 -7.13 1.44
N GLU A 112 19.42 -6.98 0.15
CA GLU A 112 20.11 -5.82 -0.46
C GLU A 112 19.17 -5.01 -1.40
N GLU A 113 17.87 -5.12 -1.18
CA GLU A 113 16.85 -4.48 -2.00
C GLU A 113 17.00 -2.97 -2.02
N LYS A 114 16.67 -2.39 -3.17
CA LYS A 114 16.59 -0.94 -3.39
C LYS A 114 15.17 -0.57 -3.76
N VAL A 115 14.50 0.10 -2.86
CA VAL A 115 13.12 0.55 -3.04
C VAL A 115 13.10 2.06 -3.07
N LYS A 116 12.55 2.62 -4.15
CA LYS A 116 12.31 4.06 -4.27
C LYS A 116 10.81 4.29 -4.47
N ILE A 117 10.27 5.21 -3.68
CA ILE A 117 8.87 5.60 -3.76
C ILE A 117 8.81 7.12 -3.78
N ALA A 118 8.24 7.69 -4.84
CA ALA A 118 7.96 9.10 -4.94
C ALA A 118 6.46 9.30 -5.19
N VAL A 119 5.81 10.09 -4.34
CA VAL A 119 4.39 10.42 -4.46
C VAL A 119 4.22 11.93 -4.40
N ASP A 120 3.77 12.50 -5.51
CA ASP A 120 3.36 13.90 -5.60
C ASP A 120 1.83 13.97 -5.58
N MET A 121 1.26 14.72 -4.62
CA MET A 121 -0.18 14.88 -4.43
C MET A 121 -0.56 16.35 -4.63
N HIS A 122 -1.35 16.64 -5.66
CA HIS A 122 -1.79 17.97 -6.02
C HIS A 122 -3.25 18.19 -5.67
N HIS A 123 -3.52 19.19 -4.85
CA HIS A 123 -4.85 19.69 -4.55
C HIS A 123 -5.07 20.99 -5.31
N ASP A 124 -5.79 20.92 -6.42
CA ASP A 124 -6.00 22.06 -7.31
C ASP A 124 -7.30 22.82 -6.98
N LEU A 125 -8.29 22.15 -6.37
CA LEU A 125 -9.62 22.68 -6.09
C LEU A 125 -10.00 22.51 -4.60
N PRO A 126 -11.01 23.28 -4.10
CA PRO A 126 -11.38 23.25 -2.69
C PRO A 126 -12.11 21.95 -2.27
N HIS A 127 -12.20 21.76 -0.95
CA HIS A 127 -12.91 20.65 -0.31
C HIS A 127 -12.32 19.25 -0.62
N CYS A 128 -11.09 19.17 -1.09
CA CYS A 128 -10.43 17.93 -1.41
C CYS A 128 -9.78 17.28 -0.17
N ASN A 129 -9.79 15.96 -0.14
CA ASN A 129 -9.19 15.18 0.94
C ASN A 129 -8.12 14.21 0.41
N SER A 130 -6.98 14.13 1.08
CA SER A 130 -6.00 13.09 0.78
C SER A 130 -5.35 12.49 2.02
N ARG A 131 -5.06 11.20 1.94
CA ARG A 131 -4.29 10.50 2.96
C ARG A 131 -3.22 9.64 2.30
N GLN A 132 -2.00 9.76 2.79
CA GLN A 132 -0.89 8.90 2.44
C GLN A 132 -0.39 8.20 3.70
N LEU A 133 -0.42 6.87 3.72
CA LEU A 133 0.10 6.07 4.84
C LEU A 133 1.07 5.02 4.30
N PHE A 134 2.34 5.17 4.63
CA PHE A 134 3.39 4.22 4.28
C PHE A 134 4.01 3.59 5.53
N LYS A 135 4.11 2.27 5.53
CA LYS A 135 4.70 1.47 6.60
C LYS A 135 5.81 0.59 6.04
N GLY A 136 7.04 0.79 6.50
CA GLY A 136 8.21 0.10 5.97
C GLY A 136 8.97 -0.71 7.02
N ILE A 137 9.44 -1.89 6.63
CA ILE A 137 10.33 -2.71 7.42
C ILE A 137 11.58 -2.95 6.58
N ALA A 138 12.73 -2.51 7.05
CA ALA A 138 14.01 -2.59 6.35
C ALA A 138 15.05 -3.37 7.16
N GLY A 139 15.52 -4.47 6.61
CA GLY A 139 16.55 -5.34 7.18
C GLY A 139 17.70 -5.60 6.22
N GLY A 140 18.68 -6.41 6.64
CA GLY A 140 19.87 -6.70 5.85
C GLY A 140 20.66 -5.44 5.51
N LYS A 141 20.98 -5.26 4.24
CA LYS A 141 21.63 -4.07 3.66
C LYS A 141 20.71 -3.28 2.73
N SER A 142 19.41 -3.43 2.91
CA SER A 142 18.41 -2.77 2.06
C SER A 142 18.50 -1.25 2.14
N ARG A 143 18.06 -0.60 1.06
CA ARG A 143 18.00 0.86 0.95
C ARG A 143 16.62 1.27 0.48
N VAL A 144 15.99 2.15 1.24
CA VAL A 144 14.67 2.69 0.91
C VAL A 144 14.74 4.20 0.86
N ASP A 145 14.35 4.76 -0.26
CA ASP A 145 14.21 6.20 -0.46
C ASP A 145 12.71 6.52 -0.63
N PHE A 146 12.15 7.26 0.32
CA PHE A 146 10.77 7.74 0.24
C PHE A 146 10.77 9.26 0.06
N TYR A 147 10.10 9.71 -0.97
CA TYR A 147 9.79 11.12 -1.20
C TYR A 147 8.29 11.29 -1.32
N GLY A 148 7.71 12.11 -0.47
CA GLY A 148 6.29 12.41 -0.51
C GLY A 148 6.06 13.91 -0.48
N LYS A 149 5.37 14.45 -1.48
CA LYS A 149 5.09 15.87 -1.60
C LYS A 149 3.60 16.09 -1.69
N ILE A 150 3.10 17.04 -0.90
CA ILE A 150 1.73 17.53 -1.01
C ILE A 150 1.80 19.00 -1.44
N ILE A 151 1.04 19.34 -2.49
CA ILE A 151 0.94 20.68 -3.03
C ILE A 151 -0.53 21.10 -2.94
N VAL A 152 -0.79 22.22 -2.27
CA VAL A 152 -2.14 22.78 -2.13
C VAL A 152 -2.15 24.14 -2.83
N ALA A 153 -2.93 24.25 -3.91
CA ALA A 153 -3.07 25.49 -4.68
C ALA A 153 -3.76 26.59 -3.85
N GLN A 154 -3.59 27.84 -4.24
CA GLN A 154 -4.11 29.01 -3.53
C GLN A 154 -5.63 28.96 -3.34
N ASP A 155 -6.36 28.47 -4.35
CA ASP A 155 -7.82 28.39 -4.33
C ASP A 155 -8.35 27.08 -3.75
N ALA A 156 -7.47 26.13 -3.39
CA ALA A 156 -7.83 24.84 -2.82
C ALA A 156 -8.14 24.93 -1.31
N GLN A 157 -9.06 25.83 -0.95
CA GLN A 157 -9.47 26.05 0.43
C GLN A 157 -10.23 24.85 1.00
N ARG A 158 -10.21 24.68 2.33
CA ARG A 158 -10.84 23.57 3.07
C ARG A 158 -10.34 22.19 2.65
N THR A 159 -9.08 22.15 2.21
CA THR A 159 -8.36 20.90 1.95
C THR A 159 -7.93 20.27 3.26
N GLU A 160 -8.11 18.94 3.36
CA GLU A 160 -7.52 18.10 4.42
C GLU A 160 -6.52 17.12 3.80
N ALA A 161 -5.24 17.24 4.14
CA ALA A 161 -4.18 16.43 3.55
C ALA A 161 -3.20 15.90 4.61
N TYR A 162 -3.10 14.58 4.70
CA TYR A 162 -2.30 13.90 5.71
C TYR A 162 -1.30 12.95 5.05
N GLN A 163 -0.01 13.04 5.45
CA GLN A 163 1.04 12.16 4.98
C GLN A 163 1.78 11.56 6.16
N GLU A 164 1.83 10.25 6.22
CA GLU A 164 2.54 9.49 7.25
C GLU A 164 3.47 8.46 6.62
N ASN A 165 4.74 8.47 7.03
CA ASN A 165 5.72 7.45 6.63
C ASN A 165 6.45 6.93 7.86
N HIS A 166 6.17 5.70 8.25
CA HIS A 166 6.74 5.06 9.43
C HIS A 166 7.60 3.87 9.04
N ASN A 167 8.79 3.77 9.63
CA ASN A 167 9.76 2.75 9.27
C ASN A 167 10.36 2.06 10.50
N ILE A 168 10.60 0.76 10.37
CA ILE A 168 11.33 -0.06 11.33
C ILE A 168 12.60 -0.58 10.68
N LEU A 169 13.74 -0.36 11.33
CA LEU A 169 15.03 -0.95 10.98
C LEU A 169 15.26 -2.22 11.78
N LEU A 170 15.54 -3.32 11.07
CA LEU A 170 15.88 -4.62 11.67
C LEU A 170 17.39 -4.85 11.79
N SER A 171 18.20 -4.08 11.06
CA SER A 171 19.66 -4.18 11.05
C SER A 171 20.32 -2.80 11.02
N ASP A 172 21.59 -2.74 11.41
CA ASP A 172 22.39 -1.51 11.39
C ASP A 172 22.82 -1.11 9.97
N ASP A 173 22.89 -2.07 9.06
CA ASP A 173 23.28 -1.84 7.66
C ASP A 173 22.12 -1.38 6.77
N ALA A 174 20.88 -1.58 7.20
CA ALA A 174 19.70 -1.09 6.49
C ALA A 174 19.61 0.43 6.58
N LYS A 175 19.20 1.08 5.48
CA LYS A 175 19.06 2.54 5.39
C LYS A 175 17.71 2.93 4.83
N VAL A 176 17.07 3.85 5.52
CA VAL A 176 15.84 4.50 5.06
C VAL A 176 16.07 6.01 5.05
N ASP A 177 15.82 6.62 3.90
CA ASP A 177 15.79 8.08 3.73
C ASP A 177 14.35 8.49 3.41
N THR A 178 13.76 9.31 4.29
CA THR A 178 12.38 9.77 4.12
C THR A 178 12.34 11.28 4.07
N LYS A 179 11.73 11.82 3.01
CA LYS A 179 11.65 13.26 2.72
C LYS A 179 10.20 13.68 2.47
N PRO A 180 9.39 13.86 3.53
CA PRO A 180 8.06 14.44 3.40
C PRO A 180 8.18 15.96 3.16
N GLN A 181 7.36 16.50 2.26
CA GLN A 181 7.32 17.93 1.90
C GLN A 181 5.89 18.42 1.77
N LEU A 182 5.63 19.62 2.30
CA LEU A 182 4.36 20.33 2.13
C LEU A 182 4.61 21.67 1.45
N GLU A 183 3.88 21.97 0.38
CA GLU A 183 3.82 23.25 -0.29
C GLU A 183 2.36 23.76 -0.24
N ILE A 184 2.07 24.67 0.69
CA ILE A 184 0.71 25.08 0.98
C ILE A 184 0.57 26.56 0.60
N TYR A 185 -0.30 26.84 -0.33
CA TYR A 185 -0.58 28.21 -0.82
C TYR A 185 -1.97 28.70 -0.42
N ALA A 186 -2.81 27.86 0.22
CA ALA A 186 -4.12 28.20 0.75
C ALA A 186 -4.07 28.44 2.27
N ASP A 187 -5.02 29.22 2.80
CA ASP A 187 -5.02 29.65 4.20
C ASP A 187 -5.93 28.79 5.09
N ASP A 188 -7.09 28.36 4.60
CA ASP A 188 -8.08 27.57 5.35
C ASP A 188 -7.93 26.09 5.02
N VAL A 189 -6.91 25.43 5.58
CA VAL A 189 -6.60 24.04 5.33
C VAL A 189 -6.11 23.30 6.59
N LYS A 190 -6.21 21.96 6.56
CA LYS A 190 -5.64 21.07 7.57
C LYS A 190 -4.66 20.12 6.91
N CYS A 191 -3.39 20.47 6.94
CA CYS A 191 -2.33 19.68 6.33
C CYS A 191 -1.27 19.31 7.36
N SER A 192 -0.88 18.04 7.35
CA SER A 192 0.22 17.58 8.20
C SER A 192 1.02 16.47 7.53
N HIS A 193 2.27 16.35 7.93
CA HIS A 193 3.08 15.19 7.63
C HIS A 193 3.78 14.66 8.88
N GLY A 194 4.06 13.35 8.87
CA GLY A 194 4.82 12.66 9.90
C GLY A 194 5.76 11.63 9.28
N ALA A 195 7.01 11.59 9.76
CA ALA A 195 7.93 10.55 9.38
C ALA A 195 8.66 10.02 10.62
N THR A 196 8.77 8.70 10.73
CA THR A 196 9.53 8.07 11.81
C THR A 196 10.40 6.95 11.27
N ILE A 197 11.59 6.82 11.86
CA ILE A 197 12.48 5.69 11.67
C ILE A 197 12.84 5.18 13.05
N GLY A 198 12.44 3.96 13.37
CA GLY A 198 12.64 3.35 14.67
C GLY A 198 13.13 1.91 14.59
N ARG A 199 13.10 1.23 15.72
CA ARG A 199 13.39 -0.19 15.86
C ARG A 199 12.23 -0.87 16.58
N LEU A 200 12.21 -2.20 16.56
CA LEU A 200 11.25 -2.98 17.34
C LEU A 200 11.39 -2.67 18.83
N ASN A 201 10.28 -2.62 19.54
CA ASN A 201 10.24 -2.28 20.95
C ASN A 201 10.68 -3.48 21.81
N GLU A 202 11.83 -3.35 22.50
CA GLU A 202 12.39 -4.41 23.33
C GLU A 202 11.58 -4.66 24.62
N GLU A 203 10.93 -3.62 25.16
CA GLU A 203 10.09 -3.76 26.36
C GLU A 203 8.83 -4.59 26.07
N GLU A 204 8.21 -4.36 24.92
CA GLU A 204 7.08 -5.15 24.45
C GLU A 204 7.50 -6.61 24.20
N GLN A 205 8.69 -6.83 23.59
CA GLN A 205 9.24 -8.18 23.39
C GLN A 205 9.48 -8.86 24.75
N PHE A 206 10.06 -8.16 25.72
CA PHE A 206 10.26 -8.68 27.06
C PHE A 206 8.93 -9.08 27.71
N TYR A 207 7.92 -8.22 27.61
CA TYR A 207 6.59 -8.52 28.14
C TYR A 207 5.97 -9.78 27.48
N MET A 208 6.00 -9.87 26.15
CA MET A 208 5.50 -11.04 25.41
C MET A 208 6.24 -12.32 25.82
N ARG A 209 7.57 -12.25 25.95
CA ARG A 209 8.40 -13.39 26.41
C ARG A 209 8.07 -13.83 27.84
N SER A 210 7.77 -12.91 28.74
CA SER A 210 7.33 -13.23 30.11
C SER A 210 6.00 -13.99 30.17
N ARG A 211 5.23 -13.97 29.06
CA ARG A 211 3.98 -14.70 28.85
C ARG A 211 4.15 -15.98 28.06
N GLY A 212 5.39 -16.40 27.76
CA GLY A 212 5.69 -17.64 27.09
C GLY A 212 5.75 -17.57 25.56
N ILE A 213 5.66 -16.36 24.97
CA ILE A 213 5.86 -16.14 23.53
C ILE A 213 7.37 -16.16 23.24
N THR A 214 7.79 -16.84 22.19
CA THR A 214 9.20 -16.85 21.79
C THR A 214 9.66 -15.46 21.35
N LEU A 215 10.97 -15.19 21.38
CA LEU A 215 11.49 -13.90 20.87
C LEU A 215 11.19 -13.71 19.38
N GLU A 216 11.28 -14.79 18.62
CA GLU A 216 10.97 -14.80 17.20
C GLU A 216 9.50 -14.42 16.95
N ASP A 217 8.56 -15.11 17.61
CA ASP A 217 7.14 -14.81 17.47
C ASP A 217 6.80 -13.39 17.95
N ALA A 218 7.43 -12.92 19.02
CA ALA A 218 7.24 -11.54 19.50
C ALA A 218 7.65 -10.51 18.45
N LYS A 219 8.78 -10.72 17.77
CA LYS A 219 9.23 -9.85 16.66
C LYS A 219 8.25 -9.92 15.48
N VAL A 220 7.81 -11.13 15.08
CA VAL A 220 6.83 -11.32 14.01
C VAL A 220 5.55 -10.56 14.32
N LEU A 221 5.00 -10.73 15.53
CA LEU A 221 3.77 -10.07 15.95
C LEU A 221 3.89 -8.54 15.90
N GLN A 222 5.00 -7.97 16.37
CA GLN A 222 5.22 -6.53 16.28
C GLN A 222 5.26 -6.04 14.82
N MET A 223 5.96 -6.76 13.93
CA MET A 223 6.05 -6.38 12.52
C MET A 223 4.72 -6.49 11.79
N ILE A 224 3.96 -7.56 12.01
CA ILE A 224 2.62 -7.70 11.42
C ILE A 224 1.67 -6.62 11.96
N SER A 225 1.66 -6.39 13.27
CA SER A 225 0.86 -5.31 13.86
C SER A 225 1.23 -3.94 13.31
N PHE A 226 2.51 -3.70 13.02
CA PHE A 226 2.98 -2.45 12.47
C PHE A 226 2.45 -2.19 11.05
N ILE A 227 2.41 -3.20 10.17
CA ILE A 227 1.92 -3.06 8.78
C ILE A 227 0.40 -3.23 8.65
N SER A 228 -0.28 -3.80 9.66
CA SER A 228 -1.73 -4.09 9.67
C SER A 228 -2.60 -2.93 9.19
N PRO A 229 -2.38 -1.64 9.58
CA PRO A 229 -3.21 -0.54 9.13
C PRO A 229 -3.22 -0.34 7.59
N VAL A 230 -2.14 -0.73 6.91
CA VAL A 230 -2.09 -0.72 5.44
C VAL A 230 -2.85 -1.92 4.87
N LEU A 231 -2.69 -3.11 5.47
CA LEU A 231 -3.40 -4.30 5.00
C LEU A 231 -4.92 -4.17 5.19
N GLU A 232 -5.36 -3.49 6.24
CA GLU A 232 -6.79 -3.22 6.49
C GLU A 232 -7.44 -2.33 5.44
N SER A 233 -6.67 -1.56 4.67
CA SER A 233 -7.18 -0.78 3.54
C SER A 233 -7.54 -1.63 2.32
N ILE A 234 -7.19 -2.91 2.30
CA ILE A 234 -7.59 -3.86 1.25
C ILE A 234 -9.06 -4.23 1.46
N VAL A 235 -9.89 -3.87 0.48
CA VAL A 235 -11.37 -4.03 0.57
C VAL A 235 -11.78 -5.50 0.56
N ASP A 236 -11.17 -6.31 -0.30
CA ASP A 236 -11.47 -7.75 -0.38
C ASP A 236 -10.84 -8.50 0.79
N VAL A 237 -11.70 -9.05 1.65
CA VAL A 237 -11.29 -9.77 2.87
C VAL A 237 -10.45 -11.00 2.54
N SER A 238 -10.80 -11.77 1.52
CA SER A 238 -10.07 -12.98 1.13
C SER A 238 -8.67 -12.65 0.61
N GLN A 239 -8.55 -11.60 -0.21
CA GLN A 239 -7.25 -11.11 -0.68
C GLN A 239 -6.41 -10.59 0.49
N ARG A 240 -7.02 -9.83 1.41
CA ARG A 240 -6.33 -9.31 2.60
C ARG A 240 -5.76 -10.42 3.46
N GLU A 241 -6.54 -11.47 3.75
CA GLU A 241 -6.08 -12.62 4.56
C GLU A 241 -4.93 -13.37 3.87
N THR A 242 -5.04 -13.61 2.56
CA THR A 242 -4.00 -14.25 1.77
C THR A 242 -2.69 -13.45 1.78
N ILE A 243 -2.79 -12.15 1.56
CA ILE A 243 -1.64 -11.25 1.55
C ILE A 243 -1.02 -11.13 2.96
N ALA A 244 -1.84 -11.05 4.01
CA ALA A 244 -1.35 -11.00 5.39
C ALA A 244 -0.55 -12.26 5.75
N ALA A 245 -1.04 -13.45 5.36
CA ALA A 245 -0.33 -14.71 5.55
C ALA A 245 1.00 -14.74 4.76
N GLU A 246 1.02 -14.18 3.54
CA GLU A 246 2.26 -14.08 2.75
C GLU A 246 3.28 -13.12 3.39
N PHE A 247 2.84 -11.96 3.88
CA PHE A 247 3.71 -11.06 4.66
C PHE A 247 4.26 -11.75 5.91
N GLU A 248 3.43 -12.44 6.67
CA GLU A 248 3.89 -13.19 7.86
C GLU A 248 4.95 -14.22 7.52
N SER A 249 4.72 -15.02 6.48
CA SER A 249 5.68 -16.02 6.00
C SER A 249 7.03 -15.40 5.61
N ASN A 250 6.98 -14.29 4.87
CA ASN A 250 8.18 -13.58 4.45
C ASN A 250 8.93 -12.94 5.63
N ILE A 251 8.23 -12.37 6.59
CA ILE A 251 8.80 -11.79 7.81
C ILE A 251 9.50 -12.88 8.63
N ARG A 252 8.87 -14.06 8.82
CA ARG A 252 9.51 -15.20 9.50
C ARG A 252 10.80 -15.63 8.80
N ASN A 253 10.81 -15.68 7.48
CA ASN A 253 12.00 -16.01 6.70
C ASN A 253 13.14 -14.99 6.86
N ILE A 254 12.82 -13.71 7.08
CA ILE A 254 13.83 -12.66 7.32
C ILE A 254 14.43 -12.79 8.72
N ILE A 255 13.62 -13.09 9.73
CA ILE A 255 14.09 -13.21 11.11
C ILE A 255 14.98 -14.45 11.31
N ASN A 256 14.73 -15.54 10.55
CA ASN A 256 15.45 -16.82 10.65
C ASN A 256 16.73 -16.86 9.80
N ARG A 257 17.11 -15.78 9.14
CA ARG A 257 18.39 -15.62 8.42
C ARG A 257 19.45 -14.98 9.28
#